data_99b5898d02d4ad250f0452542a6f8aa0
#
_entry.id   99b5898d02d4ad250f0452542a6f8aa0
#
_cell.length_a   1.000
_cell.length_b   1.000
_cell.length_c   1.000
_cell.angle_alpha   90.00
_cell.angle_beta   90.00
_cell.angle_gamma   90.00
#
_symmetry.space_group_name_H-M   'P 1'
#
loop_
_entity.id
_entity.type
_entity.pdbx_description
1 polymer ?
#
loop_
_entity_poly.entity_id
_entity_poly.type
_entity_poly.pdbx_seq_one_letter_code
_entity_poly.pdbx_strand_id
1 'polypeptide(L)'
;MSKYFKFFKLPIIPELYFSINNHKNLKSIWIESSNEQKEEYLKVFKQKGALKASLNWYRVNINSKYLANLGEISTTTQFIWGNKDMALGRKGAEQTENYMKGKYNFIELDLGHWLIQDDYDTISSTILNFINENSIN
;
A
#
# COMPACT_ATOMS: atom_id res chain seq x y z
N MET A 1 -8.28 0.98 -12.91
CA MET A 1 -6.81 0.96 -12.68
C MET A 1 -6.35 2.37 -12.40
N SER A 2 -5.68 2.59 -11.28
CA SER A 2 -5.24 3.91 -10.84
C SER A 2 -4.29 4.57 -11.84
N LYS A 3 -4.41 5.90 -12.00
CA LYS A 3 -3.64 6.65 -13.03
C LYS A 3 -2.12 6.54 -12.83
N TYR A 4 -1.66 6.46 -11.58
CA TYR A 4 -0.23 6.37 -11.27
C TYR A 4 0.42 5.06 -11.77
N PHE A 5 -0.33 3.97 -11.90
CA PHE A 5 0.20 2.73 -12.47
C PHE A 5 0.66 2.91 -13.93
N LYS A 6 -0.10 3.69 -14.72
CA LYS A 6 0.30 4.00 -16.10
C LYS A 6 1.60 4.82 -16.13
N PHE A 7 1.73 5.77 -15.21
CA PHE A 7 2.92 6.59 -15.07
C PHE A 7 4.15 5.75 -14.67
N PHE A 8 4.05 4.88 -13.66
CA PHE A 8 5.16 4.04 -13.21
C PHE A 8 5.68 3.04 -14.24
N LYS A 9 4.85 2.68 -15.23
CA LYS A 9 5.26 1.82 -16.35
C LYS A 9 6.22 2.51 -17.35
N LEU A 10 6.24 3.82 -17.40
CA LEU A 10 7.11 4.54 -18.32
C LEU A 10 8.57 4.29 -17.95
N PRO A 11 9.46 4.08 -18.93
CA PRO A 11 10.88 3.96 -18.67
C PRO A 11 11.48 5.33 -18.33
N ILE A 12 12.34 5.39 -17.33
CA ILE A 12 13.17 6.57 -16.97
C ILE A 12 12.36 7.77 -16.44
N ILE A 13 11.20 8.07 -17.00
CA ILE A 13 10.41 9.27 -16.66
C ILE A 13 10.03 9.32 -15.18
N PRO A 14 9.50 8.26 -14.55
CA PRO A 14 9.19 8.26 -13.11
C PRO A 14 10.43 8.43 -12.24
N GLU A 15 11.55 7.81 -12.62
CA GLU A 15 12.82 7.94 -11.91
C GLU A 15 13.30 9.40 -11.91
N LEU A 16 13.26 10.07 -13.04
CA LEU A 16 13.60 11.49 -13.15
C LEU A 16 12.63 12.35 -12.33
N TYR A 17 11.34 12.16 -12.50
CA TYR A 17 10.29 12.90 -11.79
C TYR A 17 10.46 12.85 -10.26
N PHE A 18 10.78 11.67 -9.72
CA PHE A 18 10.97 11.49 -8.28
C PHE A 18 12.37 11.91 -7.78
N SER A 19 13.37 12.04 -8.67
CA SER A 19 14.72 12.41 -8.28
C SER A 19 14.99 13.91 -8.33
N ILE A 20 14.23 14.68 -9.11
CA ILE A 20 14.45 16.14 -9.24
C ILE A 20 14.07 16.89 -7.97
N ASN A 21 14.58 18.13 -7.83
CA ASN A 21 14.25 19.06 -6.74
C ASN A 21 14.38 18.42 -5.36
N ASN A 22 15.51 17.75 -5.11
CA ASN A 22 15.78 17.05 -3.85
C ASN A 22 14.66 16.09 -3.45
N HIS A 23 14.16 15.32 -4.42
CA HIS A 23 13.09 14.33 -4.23
C HIS A 23 11.75 14.92 -3.73
N LYS A 24 11.46 16.17 -4.03
CA LYS A 24 10.23 16.87 -3.58
C LYS A 24 8.98 16.06 -3.94
N ASN A 25 8.91 15.55 -5.18
CA ASN A 25 7.76 14.78 -5.64
C ASN A 25 7.63 13.41 -4.94
N LEU A 26 8.75 12.81 -4.54
CA LEU A 26 8.72 11.57 -3.75
C LEU A 26 8.25 11.86 -2.32
N LYS A 27 8.74 12.94 -1.69
CA LYS A 27 8.30 13.36 -0.36
C LYS A 27 6.80 13.66 -0.28
N SER A 28 6.21 14.15 -1.37
CA SER A 28 4.78 14.49 -1.41
C SER A 28 3.85 13.27 -1.43
N ILE A 29 4.38 12.06 -1.59
CA ILE A 29 3.58 10.82 -1.49
C ILE A 29 3.27 10.49 -0.02
N TRP A 30 4.17 10.82 0.89
CA TRP A 30 4.05 10.51 2.32
C TRP A 30 3.36 11.65 3.06
N ILE A 31 2.07 11.86 2.78
CA ILE A 31 1.30 13.04 3.22
C ILE A 31 1.23 13.08 4.74
N GLU A 32 0.90 11.96 5.39
CA GLU A 32 0.68 11.84 6.83
C GLU A 32 1.98 11.73 7.65
N SER A 33 3.13 11.59 6.99
CA SER A 33 4.42 11.44 7.68
C SER A 33 5.01 12.80 8.08
N SER A 34 5.69 12.85 9.22
CA SER A 34 6.46 14.02 9.65
C SER A 34 7.66 14.29 8.71
N ASN A 35 8.25 15.47 8.79
CA ASN A 35 9.42 15.80 7.99
C ASN A 35 10.61 14.90 8.33
N GLU A 36 10.80 14.56 9.59
CA GLU A 36 11.84 13.64 10.07
C GLU A 36 11.66 12.25 9.46
N GLN A 37 10.44 11.71 9.48
CA GLN A 37 10.12 10.43 8.86
C GLN A 37 10.37 10.45 7.35
N LYS A 38 9.99 11.52 6.65
CA LYS A 38 10.25 11.69 5.22
C LYS A 38 11.74 11.69 4.89
N GLU A 39 12.58 12.31 5.71
CA GLU A 39 14.03 12.27 5.52
C GLU A 39 14.61 10.87 5.77
N GLU A 40 14.10 10.12 6.76
CA GLU A 40 14.53 8.73 6.97
C GLU A 40 14.17 7.85 5.76
N TYR A 41 12.95 7.96 5.22
CA TYR A 41 12.57 7.22 4.01
C TYR A 41 13.47 7.57 2.82
N LEU A 42 13.82 8.86 2.67
CA LEU A 42 14.70 9.30 1.60
C LEU A 42 16.10 8.72 1.68
N LYS A 43 16.63 8.41 2.88
CA LYS A 43 17.94 7.74 2.99
C LYS A 43 17.97 6.44 2.20
N VAL A 44 16.87 5.68 2.20
CA VAL A 44 16.74 4.45 1.42
C VAL A 44 16.68 4.77 -0.07
N PHE A 45 15.81 5.69 -0.49
CA PHE A 45 15.60 5.99 -1.91
C PHE A 45 16.77 6.72 -2.59
N LYS A 46 17.64 7.37 -1.81
CA LYS A 46 18.91 7.96 -2.31
C LYS A 46 20.00 6.90 -2.59
N GLN A 47 19.84 5.67 -2.11
CA GLN A 47 20.78 4.60 -2.45
C GLN A 47 20.69 4.26 -3.94
N LYS A 48 21.86 3.94 -4.54
CA LYS A 48 21.96 3.62 -5.97
C LYS A 48 21.00 2.49 -6.35
N GLY A 49 20.08 2.78 -7.24
CA GLY A 49 19.14 1.79 -7.76
C GLY A 49 17.87 1.57 -6.95
N ALA A 50 17.75 2.06 -5.71
CA ALA A 50 16.59 1.82 -4.84
C ALA A 50 15.27 2.31 -5.46
N LEU A 51 15.23 3.55 -5.95
CA LEU A 51 14.04 4.10 -6.62
C LEU A 51 13.66 3.28 -7.87
N LYS A 52 14.66 2.91 -8.68
CA LYS A 52 14.43 2.06 -9.87
C LYS A 52 13.89 0.68 -9.49
N ALA A 53 14.44 0.08 -8.44
CA ALA A 53 13.96 -1.23 -7.95
C ALA A 53 12.51 -1.16 -7.48
N SER A 54 12.13 -0.14 -6.72
CA SER A 54 10.75 0.10 -6.27
C SER A 54 9.78 0.28 -7.44
N LEU A 55 10.15 1.08 -8.45
CA LEU A 55 9.34 1.26 -9.65
C LEU A 55 9.24 -0.02 -10.49
N ASN A 56 10.31 -0.81 -10.56
CA ASN A 56 10.30 -2.09 -11.27
C ASN A 56 9.36 -3.10 -10.64
N TRP A 57 9.16 -3.07 -9.31
CA TRP A 57 8.15 -3.90 -8.66
C TRP A 57 6.76 -3.67 -9.27
N TYR A 58 6.38 -2.42 -9.49
CA TYR A 58 5.11 -2.09 -10.17
C TYR A 58 5.10 -2.55 -11.62
N ARG A 59 6.21 -2.37 -12.36
CA ARG A 59 6.32 -2.74 -13.79
C ARG A 59 6.12 -4.24 -14.01
N VAL A 60 6.65 -5.06 -13.12
CA VAL A 60 6.51 -6.53 -13.18
C VAL A 60 5.12 -6.96 -12.74
N ASN A 61 4.65 -6.52 -11.60
CA ASN A 61 3.43 -7.08 -10.98
C ASN A 61 2.15 -6.62 -11.67
N ILE A 62 2.08 -5.38 -12.19
CA ILE A 62 0.87 -4.86 -12.83
C ILE A 62 0.49 -5.60 -14.14
N ASN A 63 1.44 -6.25 -14.79
CA ASN A 63 1.21 -7.03 -16.02
C ASN A 63 1.26 -8.53 -15.79
N SER A 64 1.37 -8.97 -14.56
CA SER A 64 1.60 -10.37 -14.24
C SER A 64 0.37 -11.22 -14.56
N LYS A 65 0.53 -12.14 -15.48
CA LYS A 65 -0.43 -13.25 -15.70
C LYS A 65 -0.65 -14.08 -14.43
N TYR A 66 0.28 -13.99 -13.46
CA TYR A 66 0.21 -14.68 -12.18
C TYR A 66 -0.88 -14.13 -11.27
N LEU A 67 -1.27 -12.84 -11.41
CA LEU A 67 -2.38 -12.26 -10.65
C LEU A 67 -3.76 -12.75 -11.13
N ALA A 68 -3.86 -13.30 -12.32
CA ALA A 68 -5.12 -13.80 -12.88
C ALA A 68 -5.60 -15.10 -12.21
N ASN A 69 -4.74 -15.82 -11.48
CA ASN A 69 -5.02 -17.12 -10.89
C ASN A 69 -4.72 -17.17 -9.39
N LEU A 70 -5.04 -16.08 -8.66
CA LEU A 70 -4.79 -16.02 -7.20
C LEU A 70 -5.63 -17.03 -6.40
N GLY A 71 -6.67 -17.60 -6.98
CA GLY A 71 -7.50 -18.58 -6.31
C GLY A 71 -8.28 -18.02 -5.12
N GLU A 72 -8.89 -18.92 -4.36
CA GLU A 72 -9.68 -18.62 -3.18
C GLU A 72 -8.80 -18.65 -1.92
N ILE A 73 -9.08 -17.74 -0.97
CA ILE A 73 -8.32 -17.62 0.28
C ILE A 73 -9.16 -18.24 1.41
N SER A 74 -8.70 -19.36 1.96
CA SER A 74 -9.38 -20.06 3.07
C SER A 74 -8.89 -19.63 4.46
N THR A 75 -7.78 -18.92 4.53
CA THR A 75 -7.22 -18.42 5.80
C THR A 75 -8.12 -17.35 6.41
N THR A 76 -8.28 -17.37 7.73
CA THR A 76 -8.95 -16.29 8.49
C THR A 76 -8.23 -14.98 8.20
N THR A 77 -8.94 -14.00 7.66
CA THR A 77 -8.35 -12.75 7.14
C THR A 77 -9.10 -11.53 7.69
N GLN A 78 -8.35 -10.55 8.13
CA GLN A 78 -8.86 -9.21 8.39
C GLN A 78 -8.28 -8.24 7.36
N PHE A 79 -9.14 -7.43 6.76
CA PHE A 79 -8.73 -6.36 5.85
C PHE A 79 -9.17 -5.00 6.43
N ILE A 80 -8.20 -4.15 6.71
CA ILE A 80 -8.44 -2.79 7.19
C ILE A 80 -8.18 -1.84 6.02
N TRP A 81 -9.16 -0.97 5.73
CA TRP A 81 -9.07 -0.02 4.62
C TRP A 81 -9.53 1.37 5.04
N GLY A 82 -8.78 2.38 4.61
CA GLY A 82 -9.13 3.78 4.82
C GLY A 82 -10.03 4.31 3.70
N ASN A 83 -11.17 4.90 4.04
CA ASN A 83 -12.14 5.36 3.04
C ASN A 83 -11.70 6.64 2.30
N LYS A 84 -10.67 7.32 2.81
CA LYS A 84 -9.98 8.45 2.18
C LYS A 84 -8.74 8.05 1.38
N ASP A 85 -8.52 6.73 1.17
CA ASP A 85 -7.39 6.23 0.41
C ASP A 85 -7.41 6.74 -1.03
N MET A 86 -6.41 7.56 -1.38
CA MET A 86 -6.26 8.16 -2.71
C MET A 86 -5.62 7.21 -3.74
N ALA A 87 -5.03 6.10 -3.30
CA ALA A 87 -4.31 5.14 -4.13
C ALA A 87 -5.16 3.91 -4.48
N LEU A 88 -5.86 3.35 -3.50
CA LEU A 88 -6.67 2.14 -3.62
C LEU A 88 -8.16 2.47 -3.44
N GLY A 89 -8.89 2.46 -4.54
CA GLY A 89 -10.29 2.86 -4.54
C GLY A 89 -11.24 1.83 -3.91
N ARG A 90 -12.34 2.30 -3.34
CA ARG A 90 -13.41 1.55 -2.68
C ARG A 90 -13.79 0.26 -3.39
N LYS A 91 -14.05 0.32 -4.71
CA LYS A 91 -14.44 -0.86 -5.49
C LYS A 91 -13.46 -2.03 -5.37
N GLY A 92 -12.15 -1.73 -5.33
CA GLY A 92 -11.12 -2.77 -5.13
C GLY A 92 -11.19 -3.38 -3.74
N ALA A 93 -11.37 -2.55 -2.72
CA ALA A 93 -11.48 -3.00 -1.33
C ALA A 93 -12.71 -3.89 -1.13
N GLU A 94 -13.89 -3.48 -1.59
CA GLU A 94 -15.13 -4.26 -1.49
C GLU A 94 -15.08 -5.57 -2.28
N GLN A 95 -14.46 -5.59 -3.46
CA GLN A 95 -14.35 -6.81 -4.26
C GLN A 95 -13.39 -7.86 -3.68
N THR A 96 -12.58 -7.52 -2.69
CA THR A 96 -11.68 -8.47 -2.03
C THR A 96 -12.47 -9.63 -1.39
N GLU A 97 -13.65 -9.36 -0.87
CA GLU A 97 -14.54 -10.37 -0.26
C GLU A 97 -14.85 -11.53 -1.21
N ASN A 98 -14.95 -11.29 -2.51
CA ASN A 98 -15.27 -12.33 -3.50
C ASN A 98 -14.24 -13.47 -3.57
N TYR A 99 -13.02 -13.23 -3.08
CA TYR A 99 -11.94 -14.22 -3.06
C TYR A 99 -11.81 -14.91 -1.70
N MET A 100 -12.57 -14.48 -0.68
CA MET A 100 -12.48 -15.01 0.68
C MET A 100 -13.45 -16.16 0.88
N LYS A 101 -12.93 -17.34 1.25
CA LYS A 101 -13.70 -18.54 1.61
C LYS A 101 -13.58 -18.87 3.10
N GLY A 102 -12.55 -18.39 3.76
CA GLY A 102 -12.40 -18.44 5.21
C GLY A 102 -13.17 -17.32 5.91
N LYS A 103 -13.05 -17.27 7.24
CA LYS A 103 -13.58 -16.14 8.02
C LYS A 103 -12.94 -14.84 7.51
N TYR A 104 -13.78 -13.88 7.13
CA TYR A 104 -13.34 -12.60 6.61
C TYR A 104 -13.96 -11.45 7.41
N ASN A 105 -13.12 -10.52 7.84
CA ASN A 105 -13.52 -9.31 8.53
C ASN A 105 -13.02 -8.08 7.76
N PHE A 106 -13.95 -7.27 7.24
CA PHE A 106 -13.64 -6.01 6.56
C PHE A 106 -13.90 -4.84 7.51
N ILE A 107 -12.88 -4.04 7.75
CA ILE A 107 -12.95 -2.85 8.59
C ILE A 107 -12.67 -1.62 7.75
N GLU A 108 -13.66 -0.75 7.63
CA GLU A 108 -13.53 0.56 7.01
C GLU A 108 -13.30 1.61 8.09
N LEU A 109 -12.26 2.43 7.91
CA LEU A 109 -11.91 3.54 8.80
C LEU A 109 -11.90 4.87 8.04
N ASP A 110 -12.18 5.97 8.72
CA ASP A 110 -12.16 7.31 8.15
C ASP A 110 -10.71 7.87 8.08
N LEU A 111 -9.82 7.09 7.45
CA LEU A 111 -8.38 7.32 7.35
C LEU A 111 -7.91 7.34 5.88
N GLY A 112 -6.67 7.80 5.66
CA GLY A 112 -6.02 7.82 4.35
C GLY A 112 -5.38 6.50 3.96
N HIS A 113 -4.39 6.57 3.06
CA HIS A 113 -3.63 5.42 2.56
C HIS A 113 -2.61 4.88 3.58
N TRP A 114 -2.07 5.76 4.40
CA TRP A 114 -0.98 5.46 5.33
C TRP A 114 -1.53 5.22 6.74
N LEU A 115 -2.36 4.18 6.88
CA LEU A 115 -3.16 3.89 8.07
C LEU A 115 -2.38 3.99 9.39
N ILE A 116 -1.17 3.42 9.44
CA ILE A 116 -0.35 3.40 10.65
C ILE A 116 0.16 4.80 11.03
N GLN A 117 0.45 5.63 10.04
CA GLN A 117 0.88 7.01 10.25
C GLN A 117 -0.28 7.93 10.60
N ASP A 118 -1.48 7.61 10.09
CA ASP A 118 -2.70 8.35 10.34
C ASP A 118 -3.22 8.14 11.77
N ASP A 119 -3.32 6.87 12.20
CA ASP A 119 -3.82 6.50 13.54
C ASP A 119 -3.20 5.19 14.02
N TYR A 120 -2.01 5.30 14.60
CA TYR A 120 -1.26 4.15 15.11
C TYR A 120 -2.03 3.36 16.18
N ASP A 121 -2.68 4.05 17.11
CA ASP A 121 -3.33 3.40 18.27
C ASP A 121 -4.55 2.58 17.83
N THR A 122 -5.39 3.15 16.98
CA THR A 122 -6.54 2.43 16.42
C THR A 122 -6.10 1.23 15.59
N ILE A 123 -5.10 1.40 14.72
CA ILE A 123 -4.64 0.31 13.84
C ILE A 123 -3.98 -0.81 14.65
N SER A 124 -3.09 -0.48 15.59
CA SER A 124 -2.40 -1.48 16.39
C SER A 124 -3.36 -2.27 17.28
N SER A 125 -4.30 -1.60 17.95
CA SER A 125 -5.33 -2.27 18.75
C SER A 125 -6.25 -3.17 17.91
N THR A 126 -6.64 -2.72 16.74
CA THR A 126 -7.47 -3.49 15.80
C THR A 126 -6.76 -4.77 15.34
N ILE A 127 -5.48 -4.69 15.04
CA ILE A 127 -4.66 -5.86 14.65
C ILE A 127 -4.49 -6.82 15.83
N LEU A 128 -4.15 -6.29 17.02
CA LEU A 128 -3.93 -7.11 18.21
C LEU A 128 -5.22 -7.85 18.64
N ASN A 129 -6.37 -7.20 18.60
CA ASN A 129 -7.65 -7.83 18.88
C ASN A 129 -7.92 -9.00 17.93
N PHE A 130 -7.72 -8.77 16.62
CA PHE A 130 -7.91 -9.84 15.62
C PHE A 130 -6.97 -11.03 15.85
N ILE A 131 -5.70 -10.79 16.18
CA ILE A 131 -4.74 -11.84 16.48
C ILE A 131 -5.19 -12.64 17.71
N ASN A 132 -5.57 -11.96 18.80
CA ASN A 132 -5.99 -12.59 20.04
C ASN A 132 -7.27 -13.44 19.86
N GLU A 133 -8.23 -12.95 19.07
CA GLU A 133 -9.47 -13.67 18.80
C GLU A 133 -9.32 -14.91 17.90
N ASN A 134 -8.26 -14.96 17.11
CA ASN A 134 -8.04 -15.99 16.10
C ASN A 134 -6.73 -16.77 16.29
N SER A 135 -5.98 -16.54 17.39
CA SER A 135 -4.82 -17.36 17.76
C SER A 135 -5.29 -18.77 18.12
N ILE A 136 -4.71 -19.77 17.51
CA ILE A 136 -4.89 -21.17 17.91
C ILE A 136 -4.03 -21.36 19.16
N ASN A 137 -4.69 -21.64 20.31
CA ASN A 137 -4.03 -22.13 21.52
C ASN A 137 -3.47 -23.53 21.30
#